data_c49646811a1f8459a650dc51d55af4ef
#
_entry.id   c49646811a1f8459a650dc51d55af4ef
#
_cell.length_a   1.000
_cell.length_b   1.000
_cell.length_c   1.000
_cell.angle_alpha   90.00
_cell.angle_beta   90.00
_cell.angle_gamma   90.00
#
_symmetry.space_group_name_H-M   'P 1'
#
loop_
_entity.id
_entity.type
_entity.pdbx_description
1 polymer ?
#
loop_
_entity_poly.entity_id
_entity_poly.type
_entity_poly.pdbx_seq_one_letter_code
_entity_poly.pdbx_strand_id
1 'polypeptide(L)'
;MTLLTEEKGRAELAAQYREALLDDVIPFWLRHGIDREHGGYLTALDRDGTVVDTDKSIWFQGRGAWTFATLCNLVEKREAWLDAARTGVEFLRRHGGEPGGKLWFTVTRDGRPLRRRRYAYSEAFAAIALAAWAKASGEGGAAEESDRHFSSYIRQALIPGTAPAKVEASTRPMRGIGAHMIGMGVAQEVRAALGERLVEGKTCTEWVDWNLQEMERWFIKPDLKVVLETVGLEGEVLDHADGRTLNPGHAIEAAWFILREARHRGDGRLRDLGISILDWMWERGWDEQYGGLFYFRDLRGLPVQEYWQDMKFWWPHCEAIIATQMAHLMAGEERHARWHQMAHDWSFQHFADPVHGEWYGYLHRDGRLSTPLKGSLWKGPFHLPRMLMVCWKLLDESGGPRWV
;
A
#
# COMPACT_ATOMS: atom_id res chain seq x y z
N MET A 1 -13.38 -14.17 23.24
CA MET A 1 -13.60 -12.75 22.95
C MET A 1 -12.30 -12.15 22.43
N THR A 2 -12.38 -11.26 21.47
CA THR A 2 -11.19 -10.59 20.88
C THR A 2 -11.19 -9.12 21.29
N LEU A 3 -10.02 -8.45 21.21
CA LEU A 3 -9.92 -7.02 21.57
C LEU A 3 -10.89 -6.14 20.78
N LEU A 4 -11.16 -6.44 19.50
CA LEU A 4 -12.09 -5.65 18.68
C LEU A 4 -13.56 -5.74 19.13
N THR A 5 -13.98 -6.82 19.78
CA THR A 5 -15.40 -7.02 20.17
C THR A 5 -15.82 -6.26 21.41
N GLU A 6 -14.86 -5.77 22.19
CA GLU A 6 -15.11 -5.05 23.44
C GLU A 6 -14.67 -3.60 23.36
N GLU A 7 -15.40 -2.67 23.96
CA GLU A 7 -15.07 -1.25 23.97
C GLU A 7 -13.69 -0.99 24.59
N LYS A 8 -13.41 -1.63 25.75
CA LYS A 8 -12.10 -1.53 26.40
C LYS A 8 -11.00 -2.08 25.52
N GLY A 9 -11.21 -3.22 24.86
CA GLY A 9 -10.24 -3.81 23.94
C GLY A 9 -9.96 -2.93 22.72
N ARG A 10 -10.99 -2.28 22.17
CA ARG A 10 -10.78 -1.28 21.09
C ARG A 10 -9.96 -0.09 21.54
N ALA A 11 -10.18 0.41 22.75
CA ALA A 11 -9.37 1.50 23.30
C ALA A 11 -7.91 1.08 23.53
N GLU A 12 -7.67 -0.14 23.99
CA GLU A 12 -6.33 -0.72 24.15
C GLU A 12 -5.60 -0.86 22.80
N LEU A 13 -6.28 -1.39 21.77
CA LEU A 13 -5.74 -1.48 20.41
C LEU A 13 -5.43 -0.10 19.82
N ALA A 14 -6.33 0.86 19.99
CA ALA A 14 -6.12 2.23 19.51
C ALA A 14 -4.88 2.86 20.14
N ALA A 15 -4.68 2.68 21.45
CA ALA A 15 -3.50 3.14 22.17
C ALA A 15 -2.24 2.46 21.65
N GLN A 16 -2.25 1.14 21.49
CA GLN A 16 -1.12 0.36 20.97
C GLN A 16 -0.70 0.79 19.57
N TYR A 17 -1.65 0.98 18.65
CA TYR A 17 -1.34 1.43 17.28
C TYR A 17 -0.80 2.87 17.27
N ARG A 18 -1.37 3.73 18.11
CA ARG A 18 -0.88 5.11 18.26
C ARG A 18 0.55 5.15 18.78
N GLU A 19 0.85 4.42 19.87
CA GLU A 19 2.18 4.34 20.48
C GLU A 19 3.19 3.73 19.50
N ALA A 20 2.88 2.61 18.86
CA ALA A 20 3.74 2.00 17.85
C ALA A 20 4.05 2.98 16.70
N LEU A 21 3.06 3.77 16.26
CA LEU A 21 3.27 4.78 15.22
C LEU A 21 4.15 5.93 15.70
N LEU A 22 3.77 6.57 16.82
CA LEU A 22 4.31 7.87 17.23
C LEU A 22 5.58 7.77 18.07
N ASP A 23 5.77 6.68 18.80
CA ASP A 23 6.88 6.53 19.75
C ASP A 23 7.96 5.54 19.25
N ASP A 24 7.65 4.75 18.20
CA ASP A 24 8.58 3.78 17.61
C ASP A 24 8.82 4.06 16.11
N VAL A 25 7.85 3.78 15.24
CA VAL A 25 8.05 3.70 13.78
C VAL A 25 8.41 5.06 13.16
N ILE A 26 7.67 6.12 13.49
CA ILE A 26 7.95 7.46 12.94
C ILE A 26 9.28 8.03 13.47
N PRO A 27 9.62 7.93 14.78
CA PRO A 27 10.93 8.31 15.29
C PRO A 27 12.09 7.56 14.61
N PHE A 28 11.96 6.26 14.32
CA PHE A 28 12.97 5.49 13.59
C PHE A 28 13.26 6.14 12.22
N TRP A 29 12.24 6.39 11.41
CA TRP A 29 12.42 6.97 10.08
C TRP A 29 12.88 8.43 10.09
N LEU A 30 12.45 9.23 11.06
CA LEU A 30 12.96 10.61 11.23
C LEU A 30 14.45 10.64 11.59
N ARG A 31 14.91 9.67 12.37
CA ARG A 31 16.31 9.58 12.80
C ARG A 31 17.21 9.03 11.72
N HIS A 32 16.80 7.96 11.06
CA HIS A 32 17.67 7.15 10.18
C HIS A 32 17.36 7.30 8.70
N GLY A 33 16.11 7.58 8.33
CA GLY A 33 15.66 7.60 6.94
C GLY A 33 15.85 8.93 6.20
N ILE A 34 16.08 10.05 6.90
CA ILE A 34 16.24 11.37 6.25
C ILE A 34 17.67 11.57 5.79
N ASP A 35 17.89 11.77 4.49
CA ASP A 35 19.20 12.18 3.96
C ASP A 35 19.37 13.69 4.11
N ARG A 36 20.12 14.08 5.14
CA ARG A 36 20.35 15.50 5.47
C ARG A 36 21.38 16.18 4.54
N GLU A 37 22.12 15.40 3.76
CA GLU A 37 23.16 15.91 2.86
C GLU A 37 22.61 16.18 1.45
N HIS A 38 21.85 15.23 0.90
CA HIS A 38 21.32 15.32 -0.47
C HIS A 38 19.80 15.46 -0.55
N GLY A 39 19.10 15.47 0.59
CA GLY A 39 17.65 15.52 0.65
C GLY A 39 16.98 14.19 0.33
N GLY A 40 15.67 14.10 0.54
CA GLY A 40 14.91 12.87 0.36
C GLY A 40 15.20 11.82 1.43
N TYR A 41 14.91 10.56 1.09
CA TYR A 41 15.01 9.45 2.03
C TYR A 41 16.01 8.39 1.59
N LEU A 42 16.78 7.87 2.55
CA LEU A 42 17.54 6.63 2.46
C LEU A 42 16.70 5.52 3.09
N THR A 43 16.37 4.49 2.32
CA THR A 43 15.49 3.41 2.79
C THR A 43 16.22 2.09 3.00
N ALA A 44 17.39 1.90 2.42
CA ALA A 44 18.18 0.68 2.63
C ALA A 44 18.96 0.78 3.96
N LEU A 45 18.28 0.37 5.04
CA LEU A 45 18.75 0.50 6.42
C LEU A 45 18.87 -0.86 7.08
N ASP A 46 19.98 -1.09 7.79
CA ASP A 46 20.15 -2.25 8.66
C ASP A 46 19.28 -2.15 9.91
N ARG A 47 19.36 -3.14 10.77
CA ARG A 47 18.58 -3.29 12.00
C ARG A 47 18.64 -2.08 12.93
N ASP A 48 19.81 -1.51 13.09
CA ASP A 48 20.08 -0.36 13.97
C ASP A 48 19.88 1.01 13.28
N GLY A 49 19.49 1.00 12.01
CA GLY A 49 19.34 2.22 11.17
C GLY A 49 20.61 2.60 10.42
N THR A 50 21.69 1.81 10.50
CA THR A 50 22.89 2.03 9.67
C THR A 50 22.52 1.91 8.19
N VAL A 51 22.98 2.86 7.37
CA VAL A 51 22.75 2.87 5.92
C VAL A 51 23.60 1.79 5.25
N VAL A 52 22.97 0.86 4.54
CA VAL A 52 23.64 -0.23 3.81
C VAL A 52 23.73 0.03 2.32
N ASP A 53 22.84 0.88 1.78
CA ASP A 53 22.85 1.33 0.38
C ASP A 53 22.30 2.76 0.31
N THR A 54 22.88 3.57 -0.57
CA THR A 54 22.51 4.98 -0.74
C THR A 54 21.66 5.26 -1.97
N ASP A 55 21.45 4.30 -2.87
CA ASP A 55 20.57 4.46 -4.00
C ASP A 55 19.13 4.70 -3.54
N LYS A 56 18.44 5.64 -4.18
CA LYS A 56 17.12 6.08 -3.78
C LYS A 56 16.04 5.57 -4.75
N SER A 57 15.02 4.93 -4.19
CA SER A 57 13.81 4.60 -4.93
C SER A 57 12.90 5.83 -5.01
N ILE A 58 12.51 6.26 -6.20
CA ILE A 58 11.55 7.35 -6.39
C ILE A 58 10.18 7.00 -5.81
N TRP A 59 9.81 5.70 -5.80
CA TRP A 59 8.61 5.26 -5.08
C TRP A 59 8.63 5.67 -3.62
N PHE A 60 9.77 5.47 -2.94
CA PHE A 60 9.87 5.77 -1.51
C PHE A 60 10.06 7.24 -1.21
N GLN A 61 10.54 8.03 -2.17
CA GLN A 61 10.45 9.49 -2.03
C GLN A 61 8.96 9.90 -1.98
N GLY A 62 8.13 9.39 -2.88
CA GLY A 62 6.69 9.61 -2.86
C GLY A 62 6.00 9.03 -1.62
N ARG A 63 6.25 7.76 -1.32
CA ARG A 63 5.63 7.07 -0.17
C ARG A 63 5.97 7.72 1.17
N GLY A 64 7.25 8.07 1.39
CA GLY A 64 7.68 8.75 2.60
C GLY A 64 7.07 10.15 2.73
N ALA A 65 7.09 10.94 1.66
CA ALA A 65 6.47 12.25 1.63
C ALA A 65 4.97 12.19 1.92
N TRP A 66 4.26 11.22 1.31
CA TRP A 66 2.86 10.96 1.62
C TRP A 66 2.64 10.64 3.10
N THR A 67 3.45 9.75 3.68
CA THR A 67 3.32 9.34 5.09
C THR A 67 3.46 10.55 6.02
N PHE A 68 4.51 11.33 5.90
CA PHE A 68 4.74 12.48 6.78
C PHE A 68 3.73 13.61 6.57
N ALA A 69 3.34 13.89 5.33
CA ALA A 69 2.29 14.87 5.04
C ALA A 69 0.92 14.41 5.57
N THR A 70 0.60 13.12 5.45
CA THR A 70 -0.66 12.55 5.95
C THR A 70 -0.71 12.57 7.48
N LEU A 71 0.40 12.34 8.18
CA LEU A 71 0.47 12.54 9.63
C LEU A 71 0.12 13.99 10.02
N CYS A 72 0.63 14.99 9.27
CA CYS A 72 0.26 16.39 9.48
C CYS A 72 -1.23 16.65 9.24
N ASN A 73 -1.83 15.94 8.27
CA ASN A 73 -3.23 16.15 7.90
C ASN A 73 -4.24 15.46 8.84
N LEU A 74 -3.86 14.31 9.43
CA LEU A 74 -4.80 13.44 10.15
C LEU A 74 -4.53 13.33 11.65
N VAL A 75 -3.31 13.56 12.08
CA VAL A 75 -2.92 13.43 13.48
C VAL A 75 -2.75 14.80 14.12
N GLU A 76 -1.66 15.46 13.79
CA GLU A 76 -1.38 16.84 14.26
C GLU A 76 -0.30 17.49 13.40
N LYS A 77 -0.30 18.80 13.32
CA LYS A 77 0.70 19.53 12.54
C LYS A 77 1.99 19.69 13.35
N ARG A 78 2.99 18.84 13.10
CA ARG A 78 4.34 18.94 13.66
C ARG A 78 5.33 19.42 12.61
N GLU A 79 6.17 20.41 12.97
CA GLU A 79 7.19 20.95 12.06
C GLU A 79 8.14 19.86 11.55
N ALA A 80 8.60 18.96 12.42
CA ALA A 80 9.47 17.86 12.04
C ALA A 80 8.86 16.93 10.98
N TRP A 81 7.55 16.68 11.00
CA TRP A 81 6.87 15.88 9.99
C TRP A 81 6.68 16.67 8.69
N LEU A 82 6.38 17.96 8.81
CA LEU A 82 6.24 18.83 7.65
C LEU A 82 7.57 18.99 6.92
N ASP A 83 8.69 19.12 7.64
CA ASP A 83 10.04 19.17 7.07
C ASP A 83 10.44 17.84 6.45
N ALA A 84 10.11 16.72 7.10
CA ALA A 84 10.33 15.40 6.53
C ALA A 84 9.55 15.22 5.22
N ALA A 85 8.28 15.64 5.14
CA ALA A 85 7.50 15.60 3.91
C ALA A 85 8.10 16.50 2.82
N ARG A 86 8.49 17.72 3.19
CA ARG A 86 9.14 18.69 2.28
C ARG A 86 10.38 18.12 1.64
N THR A 87 11.28 17.49 2.41
CA THR A 87 12.52 16.94 1.85
C THR A 87 12.27 15.88 0.78
N GLY A 88 11.23 15.04 0.95
CA GLY A 88 10.82 14.06 -0.07
C GLY A 88 10.22 14.71 -1.31
N VAL A 89 9.32 15.69 -1.13
CA VAL A 89 8.69 16.43 -2.24
C VAL A 89 9.74 17.19 -3.05
N GLU A 90 10.66 17.88 -2.40
CA GLU A 90 11.73 18.61 -3.07
C GLU A 90 12.67 17.67 -3.83
N PHE A 91 12.99 16.50 -3.25
CA PHE A 91 13.80 15.51 -3.95
C PHE A 91 13.08 14.97 -5.19
N LEU A 92 11.78 14.68 -5.10
CA LEU A 92 10.97 14.29 -6.26
C LEU A 92 10.99 15.35 -7.36
N ARG A 93 10.83 16.61 -7.03
CA ARG A 93 10.83 17.73 -7.99
C ARG A 93 12.17 17.89 -8.70
N ARG A 94 13.28 17.75 -7.97
CA ARG A 94 14.62 17.95 -8.51
C ARG A 94 15.13 16.73 -9.29
N HIS A 95 14.81 15.52 -8.84
CA HIS A 95 15.48 14.29 -9.27
C HIS A 95 14.52 13.18 -9.72
N GLY A 96 13.22 13.36 -9.59
CA GLY A 96 12.22 12.31 -9.89
C GLY A 96 12.18 11.90 -11.35
N GLY A 97 12.41 12.84 -12.28
CA GLY A 97 12.36 12.57 -13.72
C GLY A 97 12.73 13.77 -14.56
N GLU A 98 12.68 13.61 -15.87
CA GLU A 98 12.81 14.69 -16.81
C GLU A 98 11.51 15.52 -16.87
N PRO A 99 11.57 16.83 -17.10
CA PRO A 99 10.39 17.65 -17.28
C PRO A 99 9.46 17.08 -18.35
N GLY A 100 8.19 16.78 -17.98
CA GLY A 100 7.20 16.17 -18.87
C GLY A 100 7.45 14.71 -19.24
N GLY A 101 8.52 14.09 -18.70
CA GLY A 101 8.88 12.70 -18.94
C GLY A 101 8.37 11.74 -17.86
N LYS A 102 8.65 10.45 -18.10
CA LYS A 102 8.41 9.38 -17.14
C LYS A 102 9.39 9.48 -15.97
N LEU A 103 8.89 9.27 -14.74
CA LEU A 103 9.74 9.24 -13.55
C LEU A 103 10.70 8.05 -13.55
N TRP A 104 11.85 8.25 -12.90
CA TRP A 104 12.81 7.19 -12.62
C TRP A 104 12.22 6.19 -11.61
N PHE A 105 12.74 4.98 -11.64
CA PHE A 105 12.48 4.02 -10.56
C PHE A 105 13.53 4.18 -9.45
N THR A 106 14.83 4.23 -9.83
CA THR A 106 15.94 4.48 -8.91
C THR A 106 16.88 5.54 -9.45
N VAL A 107 17.47 6.28 -8.53
CA VAL A 107 18.51 7.28 -8.75
C VAL A 107 19.63 7.08 -7.73
N THR A 108 20.82 7.62 -7.99
CA THR A 108 21.91 7.69 -7.01
C THR A 108 21.52 8.56 -5.81
N ARG A 109 22.31 8.54 -4.74
CA ARG A 109 22.08 9.37 -3.55
C ARG A 109 21.89 10.85 -3.89
N ASP A 110 22.71 11.37 -4.80
CA ASP A 110 22.71 12.76 -5.29
C ASP A 110 21.70 13.03 -6.44
N GLY A 111 20.90 12.03 -6.83
CA GLY A 111 19.78 12.19 -7.76
C GLY A 111 20.08 11.90 -9.23
N ARG A 112 21.27 11.35 -9.58
CA ARG A 112 21.56 10.95 -10.97
C ARG A 112 20.76 9.70 -11.36
N PRO A 113 20.23 9.64 -12.60
CA PRO A 113 19.41 8.53 -13.06
C PRO A 113 20.12 7.18 -13.06
N LEU A 114 19.46 6.13 -12.56
CA LEU A 114 19.98 4.76 -12.60
C LEU A 114 19.06 3.82 -13.38
N ARG A 115 17.75 3.82 -13.08
CA ARG A 115 16.82 2.83 -13.66
C ARG A 115 15.44 3.39 -13.90
N ARG A 116 14.80 2.97 -15.00
CA ARG A 116 13.34 3.08 -15.25
C ARG A 116 12.69 1.71 -15.20
N ARG A 117 11.39 1.67 -14.90
CA ARG A 117 10.53 0.50 -14.98
C ARG A 117 9.49 0.66 -16.09
N ARG A 118 8.94 -0.46 -16.56
CA ARG A 118 7.87 -0.45 -17.59
C ARG A 118 6.50 -0.05 -17.02
N TYR A 119 6.34 0.03 -15.70
CA TYR A 119 5.13 0.46 -15.02
C TYR A 119 5.32 1.81 -14.33
N ALA A 120 4.21 2.51 -14.07
CA ALA A 120 4.18 3.93 -13.69
C ALA A 120 3.90 4.16 -12.19
N TYR A 121 4.41 3.29 -11.31
CA TYR A 121 4.12 3.44 -9.86
C TYR A 121 4.88 4.60 -9.22
N SER A 122 6.00 5.05 -9.80
CA SER A 122 6.66 6.28 -9.35
C SER A 122 5.73 7.48 -9.50
N GLU A 123 5.02 7.56 -10.62
CA GLU A 123 4.02 8.59 -10.91
C GLU A 123 2.83 8.53 -9.94
N ALA A 124 2.34 7.31 -9.64
CA ALA A 124 1.27 7.08 -8.68
C ALA A 124 1.63 7.63 -7.29
N PHE A 125 2.82 7.28 -6.79
CA PHE A 125 3.26 7.72 -5.47
C PHE A 125 3.68 9.20 -5.42
N ALA A 126 4.14 9.78 -6.53
CA ALA A 126 4.35 11.22 -6.64
C ALA A 126 3.01 11.98 -6.57
N ALA A 127 1.96 11.47 -7.25
CA ALA A 127 0.64 12.08 -7.21
C ALA A 127 0.08 12.15 -5.79
N ILE A 128 0.05 11.03 -5.06
CA ILE A 128 -0.50 11.02 -3.68
C ILE A 128 0.35 11.84 -2.71
N ALA A 129 1.69 11.84 -2.89
CA ALA A 129 2.59 12.65 -2.08
C ALA A 129 2.31 14.14 -2.21
N LEU A 130 2.16 14.61 -3.46
CA LEU A 130 1.89 16.02 -3.76
C LEU A 130 0.47 16.43 -3.34
N ALA A 131 -0.52 15.54 -3.46
CA ALA A 131 -1.86 15.78 -2.93
C ALA A 131 -1.84 15.97 -1.40
N ALA A 132 -1.20 15.05 -0.68
CA ALA A 132 -1.08 15.13 0.77
C ALA A 132 -0.26 16.36 1.21
N TRP A 133 0.82 16.66 0.48
CA TRP A 133 1.66 17.84 0.72
C TRP A 133 0.90 19.15 0.50
N ALA A 134 0.13 19.27 -0.59
CA ALA A 134 -0.67 20.45 -0.86
C ALA A 134 -1.62 20.78 0.31
N LYS A 135 -2.28 19.75 0.87
CA LYS A 135 -3.16 19.90 2.05
C LYS A 135 -2.38 20.26 3.32
N ALA A 136 -1.23 19.61 3.58
CA ALA A 136 -0.46 19.81 4.81
C ALA A 136 0.23 21.16 4.85
N SER A 137 0.81 21.60 3.73
CA SER A 137 1.60 22.83 3.62
C SER A 137 0.79 24.06 3.25
N GLY A 138 -0.29 23.87 2.48
CA GLY A 138 -1.03 24.97 1.84
C GLY A 138 -0.27 25.57 0.62
N GLU A 139 0.76 24.87 0.11
CA GLU A 139 1.57 25.37 -1.00
C GLU A 139 0.77 25.43 -2.31
N GLY A 140 0.69 26.63 -2.88
CA GLY A 140 0.08 26.82 -4.20
C GLY A 140 0.83 26.07 -5.30
N GLY A 141 0.09 25.45 -6.22
CA GLY A 141 0.64 24.69 -7.35
C GLY A 141 0.93 23.22 -7.08
N ALA A 142 1.04 22.77 -5.82
CA ALA A 142 1.28 21.36 -5.49
C ALA A 142 0.09 20.44 -5.86
N ALA A 143 -1.13 20.98 -5.82
CA ALA A 143 -2.32 20.26 -6.27
C ALA A 143 -2.30 19.99 -7.77
N GLU A 144 -1.91 20.98 -8.57
CA GLU A 144 -1.73 20.86 -10.03
C GLU A 144 -0.57 19.93 -10.39
N GLU A 145 0.47 19.88 -9.57
CA GLU A 145 1.55 18.89 -9.71
C GLU A 145 1.04 17.48 -9.47
N SER A 146 0.22 17.28 -8.43
CA SER A 146 -0.46 16.01 -8.16
C SER A 146 -1.28 15.57 -9.37
N ASP A 147 -2.11 16.46 -9.94
CA ASP A 147 -2.92 16.17 -11.12
C ASP A 147 -2.07 15.76 -12.33
N ARG A 148 -0.92 16.43 -12.56
CA ARG A 148 0.00 16.06 -13.65
C ARG A 148 0.60 14.66 -13.47
N HIS A 149 0.99 14.29 -12.26
CA HIS A 149 1.51 12.95 -11.99
C HIS A 149 0.42 11.88 -12.04
N PHE A 150 -0.79 12.19 -11.59
CA PHE A 150 -1.92 11.29 -11.73
C PHE A 150 -2.31 11.10 -13.21
N SER A 151 -2.35 12.17 -14.00
CA SER A 151 -2.50 12.11 -15.45
C SER A 151 -1.43 11.23 -16.11
N SER A 152 -0.18 11.43 -15.74
CA SER A 152 0.95 10.62 -16.24
C SER A 152 0.78 9.13 -15.90
N TYR A 153 0.35 8.83 -14.66
CA TYR A 153 0.04 7.46 -14.25
C TYR A 153 -1.09 6.86 -15.10
N ILE A 154 -2.21 7.56 -15.24
CA ILE A 154 -3.36 7.10 -16.04
C ILE A 154 -2.93 6.77 -17.47
N ARG A 155 -2.24 7.69 -18.12
CA ARG A 155 -1.77 7.50 -19.49
C ARG A 155 -0.84 6.30 -19.63
N GLN A 156 0.11 6.13 -18.73
CA GLN A 156 1.13 5.07 -18.84
C GLN A 156 0.65 3.70 -18.35
N ALA A 157 -0.24 3.64 -17.37
CA ALA A 157 -0.64 2.39 -16.72
C ALA A 157 -2.02 1.88 -17.17
N LEU A 158 -2.94 2.80 -17.50
CA LEU A 158 -4.34 2.45 -17.74
C LEU A 158 -4.77 2.61 -19.20
N ILE A 159 -4.04 3.40 -20.01
CA ILE A 159 -4.35 3.56 -21.46
C ILE A 159 -3.43 2.64 -22.26
N PRO A 160 -4.00 1.64 -22.99
CA PRO A 160 -3.20 0.71 -23.79
C PRO A 160 -2.33 1.43 -24.84
N GLY A 161 -1.12 0.92 -25.05
CA GLY A 161 -0.21 1.38 -26.13
C GLY A 161 0.58 2.65 -25.82
N THR A 162 0.38 3.29 -24.66
CA THR A 162 1.13 4.52 -24.29
C THR A 162 2.46 4.24 -23.62
N ALA A 163 2.64 3.03 -23.09
CA ALA A 163 3.90 2.57 -22.49
C ALA A 163 4.34 1.23 -23.09
N PRO A 164 5.66 0.90 -23.08
CA PRO A 164 6.13 -0.41 -23.51
C PRO A 164 5.45 -1.54 -22.75
N ALA A 165 4.98 -2.57 -23.44
CA ALA A 165 4.36 -3.73 -22.83
C ALA A 165 5.28 -4.40 -21.81
N LYS A 166 4.71 -4.84 -20.69
CA LYS A 166 5.45 -5.56 -19.64
C LYS A 166 5.77 -6.99 -20.05
N VAL A 167 4.94 -7.56 -20.89
CA VAL A 167 5.04 -8.93 -21.40
C VAL A 167 5.00 -8.94 -22.92
N GLU A 168 5.52 -10.00 -23.53
CA GLU A 168 5.42 -10.23 -24.98
C GLU A 168 4.04 -10.84 -25.30
N ALA A 169 3.20 -10.08 -25.98
CA ALA A 169 1.81 -10.47 -26.23
C ALA A 169 1.66 -11.74 -27.08
N SER A 170 2.64 -12.08 -27.92
CA SER A 170 2.61 -13.31 -28.72
C SER A 170 2.78 -14.60 -27.89
N THR A 171 3.40 -14.49 -26.71
CA THR A 171 3.64 -15.65 -25.81
C THR A 171 2.95 -15.52 -24.45
N ARG A 172 2.57 -14.31 -24.09
CA ARG A 172 1.92 -13.97 -22.82
C ARG A 172 0.82 -12.92 -23.05
N PRO A 173 -0.29 -13.29 -23.74
CA PRO A 173 -1.43 -12.40 -23.96
C PRO A 173 -2.22 -12.23 -22.66
N MET A 174 -1.77 -11.36 -21.77
CA MET A 174 -2.32 -11.25 -20.43
C MET A 174 -2.43 -9.79 -19.96
N ARG A 175 -3.35 -9.60 -19.00
CA ARG A 175 -3.54 -8.37 -18.21
C ARG A 175 -3.21 -8.63 -16.75
N GLY A 176 -2.77 -7.61 -16.03
CA GLY A 176 -2.52 -7.67 -14.59
C GLY A 176 -3.39 -6.69 -13.81
N ILE A 177 -3.86 -7.10 -12.62
CA ILE A 177 -4.73 -6.29 -11.75
C ILE A 177 -4.03 -5.05 -11.18
N GLY A 178 -2.71 -5.10 -11.00
CA GLY A 178 -1.97 -4.12 -10.20
C GLY A 178 -2.17 -2.67 -10.64
N ALA A 179 -2.34 -2.41 -11.94
CA ALA A 179 -2.60 -1.05 -12.42
C ALA A 179 -3.96 -0.51 -11.96
N HIS A 180 -5.00 -1.34 -11.99
CA HIS A 180 -6.35 -0.94 -11.57
C HIS A 180 -6.46 -0.76 -10.06
N MET A 181 -5.85 -1.67 -9.28
CA MET A 181 -5.79 -1.57 -7.82
C MET A 181 -5.07 -0.28 -7.38
N ILE A 182 -3.89 -0.01 -7.92
CA ILE A 182 -3.14 1.22 -7.62
C ILE A 182 -3.89 2.46 -8.10
N GLY A 183 -4.50 2.41 -9.29
CA GLY A 183 -5.29 3.52 -9.83
C GLY A 183 -6.47 3.91 -8.95
N MET A 184 -7.18 2.91 -8.41
CA MET A 184 -8.25 3.13 -7.43
C MET A 184 -7.71 3.79 -6.15
N GLY A 185 -6.62 3.26 -5.58
CA GLY A 185 -6.01 3.82 -4.38
C GLY A 185 -5.51 5.25 -4.58
N VAL A 186 -4.88 5.56 -5.72
CA VAL A 186 -4.43 6.93 -6.05
C VAL A 186 -5.62 7.90 -6.13
N ALA A 187 -6.70 7.52 -6.83
CA ALA A 187 -7.89 8.35 -6.94
C ALA A 187 -8.53 8.63 -5.57
N GLN A 188 -8.59 7.61 -4.70
CA GLN A 188 -9.07 7.76 -3.32
C GLN A 188 -8.18 8.69 -2.49
N GLU A 189 -6.86 8.57 -2.58
CA GLU A 189 -5.92 9.43 -1.84
C GLU A 189 -5.96 10.88 -2.31
N VAL A 190 -5.98 11.11 -3.63
CA VAL A 190 -6.10 12.46 -4.20
C VAL A 190 -7.41 13.11 -3.77
N ARG A 191 -8.54 12.38 -3.86
CA ARG A 191 -9.86 12.87 -3.41
C ARG A 191 -9.88 13.18 -1.91
N ALA A 192 -9.28 12.33 -1.07
CA ALA A 192 -9.24 12.54 0.38
C ALA A 192 -8.41 13.77 0.78
N ALA A 193 -7.38 14.09 0.01
CA ALA A 193 -6.52 15.23 0.27
C ALA A 193 -7.09 16.54 -0.32
N LEU A 194 -7.56 16.53 -1.58
CA LEU A 194 -7.85 17.71 -2.38
C LEU A 194 -9.34 17.89 -2.74
N GLY A 195 -10.19 16.92 -2.38
CA GLY A 195 -11.55 16.84 -2.93
C GLY A 195 -11.55 16.28 -4.36
N GLU A 196 -12.69 16.41 -5.05
CA GLU A 196 -12.80 15.96 -6.44
C GLU A 196 -11.87 16.77 -7.36
N ARG A 197 -11.08 16.03 -8.15
CA ARG A 197 -10.21 16.60 -9.19
C ARG A 197 -10.61 16.00 -10.53
N LEU A 198 -10.60 16.81 -11.57
CA LEU A 198 -10.83 16.37 -12.95
C LEU A 198 -9.49 16.08 -13.63
N VAL A 199 -9.18 14.80 -13.84
CA VAL A 199 -7.92 14.36 -14.46
C VAL A 199 -8.23 13.42 -15.62
N GLU A 200 -7.65 13.66 -16.81
CA GLU A 200 -7.91 12.89 -18.02
C GLU A 200 -9.42 12.67 -18.31
N GLY A 201 -10.22 13.72 -18.09
CA GLY A 201 -11.66 13.73 -18.40
C GLY A 201 -12.57 13.00 -17.41
N LYS A 202 -12.04 12.52 -16.28
CA LYS A 202 -12.82 11.90 -15.20
C LYS A 202 -12.50 12.53 -13.84
N THR A 203 -13.49 12.59 -12.96
CA THR A 203 -13.31 12.94 -11.56
C THR A 203 -12.60 11.81 -10.81
N CYS A 204 -12.09 12.07 -9.59
CA CYS A 204 -11.51 11.01 -8.76
C CYS A 204 -12.51 9.88 -8.50
N THR A 205 -13.77 10.22 -8.20
CA THR A 205 -14.83 9.21 -8.01
C THR A 205 -15.07 8.38 -9.28
N GLU A 206 -15.11 8.99 -10.45
CA GLU A 206 -15.25 8.25 -11.72
C GLU A 206 -14.03 7.39 -12.04
N TRP A 207 -12.82 7.77 -11.62
CA TRP A 207 -11.63 6.91 -11.72
C TRP A 207 -11.69 5.73 -10.74
N VAL A 208 -12.24 5.91 -9.53
CA VAL A 208 -12.50 4.78 -8.61
C VAL A 208 -13.48 3.82 -9.26
N ASP A 209 -14.60 4.31 -9.78
CA ASP A 209 -15.63 3.49 -10.44
C ASP A 209 -15.08 2.72 -11.63
N TRP A 210 -14.32 3.39 -12.47
CA TRP A 210 -13.74 2.76 -13.67
C TRP A 210 -12.76 1.64 -13.30
N ASN A 211 -11.85 1.89 -12.35
CA ASN A 211 -10.90 0.87 -11.92
C ASN A 211 -11.59 -0.32 -11.24
N LEU A 212 -12.61 -0.05 -10.43
CA LEU A 212 -13.41 -1.09 -9.79
C LEU A 212 -14.15 -1.94 -10.82
N GLN A 213 -14.79 -1.32 -11.82
CA GLN A 213 -15.47 -2.03 -12.91
C GLN A 213 -14.50 -2.93 -13.70
N GLU A 214 -13.29 -2.46 -13.99
CA GLU A 214 -12.26 -3.28 -14.64
C GLU A 214 -11.81 -4.45 -13.76
N MET A 215 -11.67 -4.25 -12.43
CA MET A 215 -11.35 -5.33 -11.52
C MET A 215 -12.48 -6.37 -11.43
N GLU A 216 -13.74 -5.94 -11.29
CA GLU A 216 -14.91 -6.83 -11.26
C GLU A 216 -15.06 -7.60 -12.58
N ARG A 217 -14.88 -6.93 -13.71
CA ARG A 217 -15.02 -7.53 -15.03
C ARG A 217 -13.98 -8.63 -15.31
N TRP A 218 -12.72 -8.39 -14.93
CA TRP A 218 -11.63 -9.23 -15.40
C TRP A 218 -11.00 -10.12 -14.35
N PHE A 219 -10.82 -9.63 -13.12
CA PHE A 219 -9.95 -10.27 -12.13
C PHE A 219 -10.69 -10.91 -10.97
N ILE A 220 -11.83 -10.37 -10.56
CA ILE A 220 -12.64 -10.93 -9.47
C ILE A 220 -13.46 -12.07 -10.02
N LYS A 221 -13.27 -13.29 -9.50
CA LYS A 221 -13.90 -14.53 -9.95
C LYS A 221 -14.74 -15.14 -8.82
N PRO A 222 -16.03 -14.73 -8.65
CA PRO A 222 -16.88 -15.24 -7.57
C PRO A 222 -17.06 -16.75 -7.59
N ASP A 223 -17.21 -17.35 -8.78
CA ASP A 223 -17.37 -18.80 -8.94
C ASP A 223 -16.17 -19.61 -8.46
N LEU A 224 -14.97 -19.02 -8.52
CA LEU A 224 -13.72 -19.61 -8.05
C LEU A 224 -13.36 -19.16 -6.64
N LYS A 225 -14.06 -18.15 -6.11
CA LYS A 225 -13.75 -17.49 -4.84
C LYS A 225 -12.30 -17.02 -4.78
N VAL A 226 -11.88 -16.20 -5.77
CA VAL A 226 -10.53 -15.63 -5.86
C VAL A 226 -10.54 -14.27 -6.53
N VAL A 227 -9.46 -13.53 -6.30
CA VAL A 227 -9.00 -12.43 -7.15
C VAL A 227 -7.70 -12.89 -7.81
N LEU A 228 -7.66 -12.86 -9.14
CA LEU A 228 -6.51 -13.25 -9.93
C LEU A 228 -5.54 -12.07 -10.12
N GLU A 229 -4.23 -12.31 -9.98
CA GLU A 229 -3.19 -11.33 -10.30
C GLU A 229 -3.11 -11.05 -11.81
N THR A 230 -3.37 -12.10 -12.59
CA THR A 230 -3.22 -12.09 -14.05
C THR A 230 -4.33 -12.91 -14.70
N VAL A 231 -4.87 -12.38 -15.79
CA VAL A 231 -5.90 -13.05 -16.62
C VAL A 231 -5.53 -12.90 -18.09
N GLY A 232 -6.14 -13.68 -18.95
CA GLY A 232 -6.05 -13.48 -20.39
C GLY A 232 -6.69 -12.18 -20.87
N LEU A 233 -6.56 -11.88 -22.15
CA LEU A 233 -7.05 -10.59 -22.70
C LEU A 233 -8.56 -10.41 -22.59
N GLU A 234 -9.33 -11.49 -22.59
CA GLU A 234 -10.78 -11.50 -22.40
C GLU A 234 -11.20 -11.92 -20.99
N GLY A 235 -10.25 -11.92 -20.04
CA GLY A 235 -10.51 -12.24 -18.63
C GLY A 235 -10.52 -13.74 -18.32
N GLU A 236 -10.12 -14.60 -19.25
CA GLU A 236 -10.03 -16.04 -19.07
C GLU A 236 -8.95 -16.43 -18.05
N VAL A 237 -9.20 -17.50 -17.32
CA VAL A 237 -8.23 -18.10 -16.40
C VAL A 237 -7.15 -18.81 -17.22
N LEU A 238 -5.90 -18.36 -17.10
CA LEU A 238 -4.79 -18.95 -17.82
C LEU A 238 -4.19 -20.12 -17.04
N ASP A 239 -4.07 -21.28 -17.71
CA ASP A 239 -3.55 -22.49 -17.09
C ASP A 239 -2.03 -22.64 -17.25
N HIS A 240 -1.30 -21.67 -16.71
CA HIS A 240 0.16 -21.70 -16.55
C HIS A 240 0.55 -20.98 -15.25
N ALA A 241 1.82 -21.05 -14.85
CA ALA A 241 2.29 -20.54 -13.56
C ALA A 241 1.86 -19.09 -13.30
N ASP A 242 2.10 -18.17 -14.25
CA ASP A 242 1.73 -16.75 -14.07
C ASP A 242 0.21 -16.56 -13.91
N GLY A 243 -0.60 -17.27 -14.70
CA GLY A 243 -2.07 -17.14 -14.68
C GLY A 243 -2.74 -17.78 -13.47
N ARG A 244 -2.08 -18.77 -12.84
CA ARG A 244 -2.59 -19.40 -11.61
C ARG A 244 -2.06 -18.79 -10.33
N THR A 245 -1.06 -17.91 -10.42
CA THR A 245 -0.49 -17.26 -9.24
C THR A 245 -1.50 -16.31 -8.59
N LEU A 246 -1.76 -16.52 -7.31
CA LEU A 246 -2.55 -15.66 -6.45
C LEU A 246 -1.60 -14.90 -5.52
N ASN A 247 -1.89 -13.62 -5.29
CA ASN A 247 -1.24 -12.82 -4.26
C ASN A 247 -2.28 -12.45 -3.20
N PRO A 248 -2.37 -13.19 -2.08
CA PRO A 248 -3.32 -12.88 -1.02
C PRO A 248 -3.20 -11.45 -0.50
N GLY A 249 -1.97 -10.94 -0.39
CA GLY A 249 -1.72 -9.57 0.06
C GLY A 249 -2.34 -8.50 -0.84
N HIS A 250 -2.13 -8.57 -2.16
CA HIS A 250 -2.74 -7.62 -3.12
C HIS A 250 -4.28 -7.71 -3.12
N ALA A 251 -4.82 -8.91 -3.10
CA ALA A 251 -6.27 -9.08 -3.11
C ALA A 251 -6.91 -8.55 -1.81
N ILE A 252 -6.28 -8.76 -0.67
CA ILE A 252 -6.72 -8.22 0.63
C ILE A 252 -6.54 -6.68 0.65
N GLU A 253 -5.47 -6.14 0.04
CA GLU A 253 -5.32 -4.69 -0.13
C GLU A 253 -6.45 -4.11 -1.00
N ALA A 254 -6.77 -4.75 -2.12
CA ALA A 254 -7.92 -4.35 -2.95
C ALA A 254 -9.24 -4.43 -2.17
N ALA A 255 -9.42 -5.46 -1.33
CA ALA A 255 -10.62 -5.61 -0.52
C ALA A 255 -10.85 -4.41 0.41
N TRP A 256 -9.83 -3.94 1.13
CA TRP A 256 -10.03 -2.80 2.01
C TRP A 256 -10.11 -1.47 1.25
N PHE A 257 -9.52 -1.32 0.06
CA PHE A 257 -9.80 -0.16 -0.80
C PHE A 257 -11.29 -0.11 -1.19
N ILE A 258 -11.88 -1.27 -1.49
CA ILE A 258 -13.32 -1.38 -1.78
C ILE A 258 -14.16 -1.09 -0.52
N LEU A 259 -13.77 -1.62 0.65
CA LEU A 259 -14.44 -1.33 1.93
C LEU A 259 -14.38 0.15 2.29
N ARG A 260 -13.24 0.80 2.04
CA ARG A 260 -13.09 2.25 2.20
C ARG A 260 -14.08 3.01 1.32
N GLU A 261 -14.22 2.61 0.06
CA GLU A 261 -15.18 3.22 -0.85
C GLU A 261 -16.63 2.95 -0.41
N ALA A 262 -16.93 1.74 0.02
CA ALA A 262 -18.23 1.36 0.58
C ALA A 262 -18.62 2.27 1.76
N ARG A 263 -17.68 2.51 2.67
CA ARG A 263 -17.88 3.39 3.81
C ARG A 263 -18.06 4.86 3.39
N HIS A 264 -17.25 5.33 2.45
CA HIS A 264 -17.34 6.69 1.92
C HIS A 264 -18.71 6.99 1.31
N ARG A 265 -19.30 6.02 0.61
CA ARG A 265 -20.59 6.16 -0.09
C ARG A 265 -21.81 5.68 0.71
N GLY A 266 -21.60 4.89 1.77
CA GLY A 266 -22.68 4.15 2.40
C GLY A 266 -23.22 3.02 1.52
N ASP A 267 -22.38 2.42 0.67
CA ASP A 267 -22.77 1.42 -0.33
C ASP A 267 -22.63 0.00 0.20
N GLY A 268 -23.80 -0.66 0.44
CA GLY A 268 -23.86 -2.04 0.93
C GLY A 268 -23.32 -3.08 -0.06
N ARG A 269 -23.46 -2.87 -1.38
CA ARG A 269 -22.95 -3.78 -2.41
C ARG A 269 -21.42 -3.81 -2.38
N LEU A 270 -20.80 -2.65 -2.29
CA LEU A 270 -19.34 -2.55 -2.20
C LEU A 270 -18.81 -3.15 -0.90
N ARG A 271 -19.51 -2.94 0.22
CA ARG A 271 -19.19 -3.60 1.50
C ARG A 271 -19.16 -5.11 1.34
N ASP A 272 -20.23 -5.68 0.80
CA ASP A 272 -20.37 -7.14 0.66
C ASP A 272 -19.34 -7.71 -0.33
N LEU A 273 -18.99 -6.98 -1.39
CA LEU A 273 -17.92 -7.33 -2.32
C LEU A 273 -16.56 -7.34 -1.62
N GLY A 274 -16.20 -6.29 -0.90
CA GLY A 274 -14.92 -6.19 -0.18
C GLY A 274 -14.77 -7.28 0.88
N ILE A 275 -15.85 -7.57 1.64
CA ILE A 275 -15.89 -8.68 2.61
C ILE A 275 -15.70 -10.02 1.90
N SER A 276 -16.41 -10.27 0.80
CA SER A 276 -16.30 -11.53 0.06
C SER A 276 -14.85 -11.77 -0.43
N ILE A 277 -14.20 -10.74 -0.98
CA ILE A 277 -12.80 -10.83 -1.42
C ILE A 277 -11.88 -11.13 -0.23
N LEU A 278 -12.04 -10.43 0.89
CA LEU A 278 -11.27 -10.69 2.11
C LEU A 278 -11.42 -12.13 2.57
N ASP A 279 -12.65 -12.64 2.64
CA ASP A 279 -12.94 -14.00 3.07
C ASP A 279 -12.27 -15.04 2.18
N TRP A 280 -12.44 -14.93 0.85
CA TRP A 280 -11.83 -15.86 -0.10
C TRP A 280 -10.31 -15.88 -0.02
N MET A 281 -9.71 -14.71 0.13
CA MET A 281 -8.24 -14.60 0.07
C MET A 281 -7.59 -14.83 1.43
N TRP A 282 -8.32 -14.66 2.53
CA TRP A 282 -7.90 -15.13 3.85
C TRP A 282 -7.82 -16.66 3.90
N GLU A 283 -8.90 -17.36 3.50
CA GLU A 283 -8.97 -18.82 3.48
C GLU A 283 -7.84 -19.46 2.64
N ARG A 284 -7.42 -18.79 1.56
CA ARG A 284 -6.33 -19.25 0.69
C ARG A 284 -4.94 -18.82 1.16
N GLY A 285 -4.86 -17.69 1.84
CA GLY A 285 -3.61 -17.01 2.15
C GLY A 285 -3.08 -17.28 3.55
N TRP A 286 -3.93 -17.61 4.52
CA TRP A 286 -3.47 -17.87 5.88
C TRP A 286 -2.77 -19.22 5.99
N ASP A 287 -1.62 -19.26 6.67
CA ASP A 287 -0.86 -20.48 6.92
C ASP A 287 -1.32 -21.12 8.24
N GLU A 288 -2.14 -22.16 8.16
CA GLU A 288 -2.67 -22.88 9.33
C GLU A 288 -1.58 -23.59 10.16
N GLN A 289 -0.42 -23.84 9.58
CA GLN A 289 0.68 -24.55 10.27
C GLN A 289 1.56 -23.59 11.10
N TYR A 290 1.92 -22.44 10.54
CA TYR A 290 2.88 -21.51 11.15
C TYR A 290 2.30 -20.13 11.44
N GLY A 291 1.07 -19.89 11.02
CA GLY A 291 0.46 -18.56 11.05
C GLY A 291 1.02 -17.62 9.98
N GLY A 292 0.45 -16.43 9.91
CA GLY A 292 0.82 -15.42 8.92
C GLY A 292 0.35 -15.75 7.50
N LEU A 293 0.45 -14.76 6.62
CA LEU A 293 0.01 -14.89 5.22
C LEU A 293 1.15 -15.40 4.33
N PHE A 294 0.83 -16.36 3.46
CA PHE A 294 1.68 -16.70 2.34
C PHE A 294 1.81 -15.52 1.37
N TYR A 295 2.99 -15.40 0.75
CA TYR A 295 3.19 -14.35 -0.23
C TYR A 295 2.50 -14.67 -1.57
N PHE A 296 2.72 -15.89 -2.08
CA PHE A 296 2.01 -16.40 -3.26
C PHE A 296 1.37 -17.76 -3.00
N ARG A 297 0.27 -18.02 -3.69
CA ARG A 297 -0.40 -19.32 -3.77
C ARG A 297 -0.72 -19.65 -5.22
N ASP A 298 -0.85 -20.93 -5.53
CA ASP A 298 -1.38 -21.37 -6.82
C ASP A 298 -2.89 -21.62 -6.71
N LEU A 299 -3.65 -21.21 -7.71
CA LEU A 299 -5.12 -21.36 -7.77
C LEU A 299 -5.58 -22.82 -7.55
N ARG A 300 -4.80 -23.80 -8.02
CA ARG A 300 -5.08 -25.24 -7.94
C ARG A 300 -4.25 -25.98 -6.89
N GLY A 301 -3.42 -25.27 -6.13
CA GLY A 301 -2.51 -25.87 -5.16
C GLY A 301 -1.27 -26.52 -5.78
N LEU A 302 -0.96 -26.20 -7.03
CA LEU A 302 0.26 -26.63 -7.73
C LEU A 302 1.47 -25.80 -7.29
N PRO A 303 2.71 -26.23 -7.60
CA PRO A 303 3.90 -25.45 -7.29
C PRO A 303 3.87 -24.05 -7.91
N VAL A 304 4.26 -23.06 -7.12
CA VAL A 304 4.49 -21.68 -7.57
C VAL A 304 5.94 -21.55 -8.04
N GLN A 305 6.17 -20.76 -9.05
CA GLN A 305 7.50 -20.60 -9.65
C GLN A 305 8.46 -19.81 -8.75
N GLU A 306 7.97 -18.83 -8.00
CA GLU A 306 8.77 -17.97 -7.12
C GLU A 306 9.19 -18.74 -5.86
N TYR A 307 10.51 -18.85 -5.62
CA TYR A 307 11.05 -19.59 -4.47
C TYR A 307 10.71 -18.96 -3.10
N TRP A 308 10.35 -17.66 -3.05
CA TRP A 308 9.90 -16.97 -1.84
C TRP A 308 8.38 -17.03 -1.62
N GLN A 309 7.68 -17.88 -2.33
CA GLN A 309 6.20 -17.95 -2.35
C GLN A 309 5.56 -18.19 -0.97
N ASP A 310 6.25 -18.88 -0.08
CA ASP A 310 5.77 -19.19 1.27
C ASP A 310 6.36 -18.30 2.37
N MET A 311 7.25 -17.38 2.02
CA MET A 311 7.79 -16.41 2.98
C MET A 311 6.71 -15.46 3.50
N LYS A 312 6.97 -14.87 4.66
CA LYS A 312 6.09 -13.90 5.30
C LYS A 312 6.69 -12.50 5.12
N PHE A 313 5.95 -11.63 4.44
CA PHE A 313 6.34 -10.25 4.22
C PHE A 313 5.50 -9.32 5.09
N TRP A 314 6.06 -8.22 5.56
CA TRP A 314 5.39 -7.26 6.45
C TRP A 314 4.13 -6.65 5.83
N TRP A 315 4.20 -6.25 4.55
CA TRP A 315 3.13 -5.48 3.93
C TRP A 315 1.81 -6.26 3.77
N PRO A 316 1.76 -7.56 3.36
CA PRO A 316 0.50 -8.30 3.33
C PRO A 316 -0.17 -8.40 4.70
N HIS A 317 0.62 -8.47 5.76
CA HIS A 317 0.11 -8.50 7.12
C HIS A 317 -0.45 -7.14 7.55
N CYS A 318 0.20 -6.03 7.17
CA CYS A 318 -0.35 -4.69 7.37
C CYS A 318 -1.72 -4.54 6.69
N GLU A 319 -1.82 -4.98 5.42
CA GLU A 319 -3.07 -4.91 4.67
C GLU A 319 -4.17 -5.80 5.28
N ALA A 320 -3.81 -6.98 5.77
CA ALA A 320 -4.76 -7.89 6.42
C ALA A 320 -5.29 -7.32 7.74
N ILE A 321 -4.44 -6.68 8.54
CA ILE A 321 -4.86 -6.02 9.79
C ILE A 321 -5.87 -4.91 9.48
N ILE A 322 -5.63 -4.06 8.47
CA ILE A 322 -6.59 -3.03 8.03
C ILE A 322 -7.90 -3.67 7.57
N ALA A 323 -7.81 -4.62 6.62
CA ALA A 323 -8.98 -5.21 5.99
C ALA A 323 -9.90 -5.92 6.99
N THR A 324 -9.33 -6.72 7.89
CA THR A 324 -10.10 -7.47 8.89
C THR A 324 -10.74 -6.55 9.95
N GLN A 325 -10.03 -5.49 10.35
CA GLN A 325 -10.61 -4.47 11.24
C GLN A 325 -11.78 -3.75 10.59
N MET A 326 -11.61 -3.27 9.35
CA MET A 326 -12.68 -2.60 8.62
C MET A 326 -13.89 -3.51 8.40
N ALA A 327 -13.67 -4.75 7.99
CA ALA A 327 -14.74 -5.72 7.78
C ALA A 327 -15.55 -5.96 9.08
N HIS A 328 -14.86 -6.14 10.21
CA HIS A 328 -15.53 -6.29 11.51
C HIS A 328 -16.35 -5.03 11.88
N LEU A 329 -15.77 -3.85 11.77
CA LEU A 329 -16.45 -2.59 12.11
C LEU A 329 -17.66 -2.29 11.21
N MET A 330 -17.67 -2.79 9.97
CA MET A 330 -18.74 -2.55 9.00
C MET A 330 -19.83 -3.63 9.01
N ALA A 331 -19.51 -4.87 9.35
CA ALA A 331 -20.45 -6.00 9.31
C ALA A 331 -20.74 -6.63 10.68
N GLY A 332 -19.93 -6.39 11.70
CA GLY A 332 -20.10 -6.93 13.04
C GLY A 332 -19.80 -8.43 13.18
N GLU A 333 -19.24 -9.07 12.14
CA GLU A 333 -19.01 -10.50 12.16
C GLU A 333 -17.80 -10.88 13.03
N GLU A 334 -17.99 -11.82 13.95
CA GLU A 334 -16.92 -12.25 14.88
C GLU A 334 -15.72 -12.90 14.20
N ARG A 335 -15.92 -13.54 13.03
CA ARG A 335 -14.79 -14.15 12.30
C ARG A 335 -13.73 -13.10 11.91
N HIS A 336 -14.15 -11.89 11.47
CA HIS A 336 -13.22 -10.84 11.10
C HIS A 336 -12.47 -10.28 12.31
N ALA A 337 -13.13 -10.19 13.48
CA ALA A 337 -12.45 -9.84 14.72
C ALA A 337 -11.41 -10.91 15.14
N ARG A 338 -11.72 -12.21 14.97
CA ARG A 338 -10.73 -13.27 15.19
C ARG A 338 -9.57 -13.21 14.21
N TRP A 339 -9.83 -13.00 12.92
CA TRP A 339 -8.79 -12.88 11.90
C TRP A 339 -7.91 -11.65 12.13
N HIS A 340 -8.52 -10.55 12.54
CA HIS A 340 -7.75 -9.38 12.97
C HIS A 340 -6.81 -9.72 14.13
N GLN A 341 -7.31 -10.36 15.19
CA GLN A 341 -6.49 -10.77 16.33
C GLN A 341 -5.36 -11.69 15.89
N MET A 342 -5.63 -12.69 15.02
CA MET A 342 -4.62 -13.60 14.49
C MET A 342 -3.54 -12.86 13.71
N ALA A 343 -3.93 -11.96 12.78
CA ALA A 343 -2.97 -11.18 12.00
C ALA A 343 -2.17 -10.22 12.87
N HIS A 344 -2.83 -9.54 13.79
CA HIS A 344 -2.22 -8.61 14.73
C HIS A 344 -1.18 -9.32 15.61
N ASP A 345 -1.59 -10.33 16.37
CA ASP A 345 -0.70 -11.02 17.33
C ASP A 345 0.50 -11.63 16.63
N TRP A 346 0.26 -12.34 15.52
CA TRP A 346 1.33 -12.93 14.74
C TRP A 346 2.32 -11.88 14.22
N SER A 347 1.82 -10.77 13.71
CA SER A 347 2.66 -9.73 13.12
C SER A 347 3.48 -9.00 14.16
N PHE A 348 2.89 -8.60 15.29
CA PHE A 348 3.61 -7.93 16.37
C PHE A 348 4.62 -8.86 17.05
N GLN A 349 4.33 -10.17 17.14
CA GLN A 349 5.24 -11.15 17.68
C GLN A 349 6.48 -11.37 16.79
N HIS A 350 6.31 -11.38 15.45
CA HIS A 350 7.37 -11.83 14.55
C HIS A 350 8.10 -10.72 13.81
N PHE A 351 7.41 -9.62 13.44
CA PHE A 351 8.03 -8.52 12.72
C PHE A 351 8.59 -7.41 13.61
N ALA A 352 7.98 -7.13 14.76
CA ALA A 352 8.41 -6.04 15.61
C ALA A 352 9.80 -6.31 16.23
N ASP A 353 10.65 -5.29 16.28
CA ASP A 353 11.95 -5.36 16.91
C ASP A 353 11.93 -4.53 18.22
N PRO A 354 11.88 -5.18 19.39
CA PRO A 354 11.80 -4.47 20.66
C PRO A 354 13.10 -3.75 21.06
N VAL A 355 14.18 -3.95 20.32
CA VAL A 355 15.51 -3.38 20.65
C VAL A 355 15.79 -2.11 19.84
N HIS A 356 15.52 -2.15 18.53
CA HIS A 356 15.88 -1.05 17.64
C HIS A 356 14.65 -0.34 17.05
N GLY A 357 13.44 -0.84 17.33
CA GLY A 357 12.20 -0.31 16.78
C GLY A 357 11.98 -0.68 15.31
N GLU A 358 10.86 -0.23 14.75
CA GLU A 358 10.37 -0.58 13.41
C GLU A 358 10.22 -2.11 13.23
N TRP A 359 9.54 -2.53 12.18
CA TRP A 359 9.37 -3.94 11.83
C TRP A 359 10.45 -4.43 10.88
N TYR A 360 10.84 -5.70 11.00
CA TYR A 360 11.55 -6.40 9.94
C TYR A 360 10.65 -6.53 8.69
N GLY A 361 11.27 -6.70 7.52
CA GLY A 361 10.50 -6.79 6.27
C GLY A 361 10.17 -8.21 5.85
N TYR A 362 11.06 -9.16 6.14
CA TYR A 362 11.05 -10.47 5.49
C TYR A 362 11.38 -11.57 6.48
N LEU A 363 10.48 -12.53 6.60
CA LEU A 363 10.63 -13.71 7.44
C LEU A 363 10.51 -14.98 6.60
N HIS A 364 11.17 -16.05 7.06
CA HIS A 364 10.89 -17.39 6.57
C HIS A 364 9.46 -17.81 6.93
N ARG A 365 8.97 -18.90 6.32
CA ARG A 365 7.61 -19.39 6.53
C ARG A 365 7.28 -19.63 8.02
N ASP A 366 8.23 -20.11 8.78
CA ASP A 366 8.10 -20.41 10.21
C ASP A 366 8.25 -19.19 11.14
N GLY A 367 8.32 -17.97 10.59
CA GLY A 367 8.45 -16.72 11.35
C GLY A 367 9.88 -16.35 11.73
N ARG A 368 10.90 -17.19 11.43
CA ARG A 368 12.30 -16.83 11.66
C ARG A 368 12.74 -15.70 10.72
N LEU A 369 13.59 -14.82 11.24
CA LEU A 369 14.14 -13.70 10.49
C LEU A 369 14.93 -14.16 9.26
N SER A 370 14.58 -13.64 8.08
CA SER A 370 15.30 -13.89 6.83
C SER A 370 16.43 -12.87 6.61
N THR A 371 16.17 -11.60 6.93
CA THR A 371 17.15 -10.52 6.86
C THR A 371 16.87 -9.49 7.95
N PRO A 372 17.89 -8.91 8.60
CA PRO A 372 17.72 -7.94 9.67
C PRO A 372 17.33 -6.55 9.17
N LEU A 373 17.32 -6.31 7.86
CA LEU A 373 17.08 -4.99 7.29
C LEU A 373 15.71 -4.43 7.69
N LYS A 374 15.71 -3.19 8.17
CA LYS A 374 14.51 -2.41 8.47
C LYS A 374 13.91 -1.76 7.24
N GLY A 375 14.74 -1.51 6.25
CA GLY A 375 14.37 -0.93 4.98
C GLY A 375 15.18 -1.50 3.82
N SER A 376 14.67 -1.31 2.62
CA SER A 376 15.29 -1.82 1.39
C SER A 376 14.79 -1.02 0.18
N LEU A 377 15.15 -1.47 -1.04
CA LEU A 377 14.53 -0.96 -2.27
C LEU A 377 13.00 -1.09 -2.29
N TRP A 378 12.45 -2.05 -1.51
CA TRP A 378 11.02 -2.40 -1.50
C TRP A 378 10.31 -2.09 -0.18
N LYS A 379 11.03 -1.83 0.89
CA LYS A 379 10.49 -1.48 2.20
C LYS A 379 11.00 -0.11 2.66
N GLY A 380 10.08 0.73 3.07
CA GLY A 380 10.30 2.06 3.60
C GLY A 380 9.08 2.53 4.39
N PRO A 381 9.01 3.81 4.79
CA PRO A 381 7.95 4.35 5.65
C PRO A 381 6.61 4.49 4.89
N PHE A 382 5.88 3.38 4.71
CA PHE A 382 4.58 3.40 4.04
C PHE A 382 3.55 2.41 4.60
N HIS A 383 3.66 1.10 4.33
CA HIS A 383 2.62 0.12 4.72
C HIS A 383 2.42 0.06 6.23
N LEU A 384 3.50 -0.03 7.01
CA LEU A 384 3.40 -0.09 8.46
C LEU A 384 2.87 1.21 9.06
N PRO A 385 3.42 2.42 8.77
CA PRO A 385 2.82 3.67 9.23
C PRO A 385 1.36 3.84 8.79
N ARG A 386 1.02 3.46 7.55
CA ARG A 386 -0.36 3.50 7.04
C ARG A 386 -1.28 2.61 7.87
N MET A 387 -0.89 1.35 8.09
CA MET A 387 -1.68 0.41 8.88
C MET A 387 -1.92 0.93 10.30
N LEU A 388 -0.87 1.35 10.99
CA LEU A 388 -0.96 1.87 12.36
C LEU A 388 -1.87 3.09 12.44
N MET A 389 -1.71 4.03 11.51
CA MET A 389 -2.52 5.26 11.46
C MET A 389 -3.99 4.96 11.13
N VAL A 390 -4.24 4.12 10.12
CA VAL A 390 -5.62 3.76 9.71
C VAL A 390 -6.33 3.02 10.83
N CYS A 391 -5.70 1.99 11.38
CA CYS A 391 -6.31 1.17 12.42
C CYS A 391 -6.56 1.97 13.70
N TRP A 392 -5.62 2.81 14.11
CA TRP A 392 -5.84 3.74 15.21
C TRP A 392 -7.04 4.67 14.95
N LYS A 393 -7.05 5.37 13.79
CA LYS A 393 -8.11 6.35 13.49
C LYS A 393 -9.49 5.73 13.32
N LEU A 394 -9.57 4.49 12.83
CA LEU A 394 -10.83 3.74 12.77
C LEU A 394 -11.40 3.41 14.16
N LEU A 395 -10.55 3.25 15.16
CA LEU A 395 -10.97 2.96 16.55
C LEU A 395 -11.21 4.22 17.38
N ASP A 396 -10.59 5.35 17.02
CA ASP A 396 -10.65 6.63 17.75
C ASP A 396 -11.75 7.56 17.19
N GLU A 397 -12.83 7.02 16.63
CA GLU A 397 -13.89 7.78 15.93
C GLU A 397 -14.72 8.73 16.82
N SER A 398 -14.19 9.22 17.92
CA SER A 398 -14.83 10.24 18.76
C SER A 398 -14.89 11.64 18.13
N GLY A 399 -14.76 11.79 16.78
CA GLY A 399 -15.08 13.04 16.08
C GLY A 399 -13.98 13.69 15.25
N GLY A 400 -12.92 12.96 14.89
CA GLY A 400 -11.87 13.48 14.00
C GLY A 400 -12.25 13.43 12.49
N PRO A 401 -11.52 14.13 11.63
CA PRO A 401 -11.80 14.11 10.19
C PRO A 401 -11.75 12.68 9.66
N ARG A 402 -12.81 12.27 8.98
CA ARG A 402 -12.94 10.93 8.39
C ARG A 402 -11.95 10.80 7.24
N TRP A 403 -10.86 10.09 7.45
CA TRP A 403 -9.93 9.73 6.37
C TRP A 403 -10.42 8.50 5.61
N VAL A 404 -11.28 7.70 6.23
CA VAL A 404 -11.83 6.45 5.67
C VAL A 404 -13.33 6.59 5.50
#